data_11393c263733ac36603f008f22dd6580
#
_entry.id   11393c263733ac36603f008f22dd6580
#
_cell.length_a   1.000
_cell.length_b   1.000
_cell.length_c   1.000
_cell.angle_alpha   90.00
_cell.angle_beta   90.00
_cell.angle_gamma   90.00
#
_symmetry.space_group_name_H-M   'P 1'
#
loop_
_entity.id
_entity.type
_entity.pdbx_description
1 polymer ?
#
loop_
_entity_poly.entity_id
_entity_poly.type
_entity_poly.pdbx_seq_one_letter_code
_entity_poly.pdbx_strand_id
1 'polypeptide(L)'
;MNEPPSSSTPNLTFNCGKCGEALQVPQSLVGTDVSCPKCQQVTVASTAQSPIPQTADANTTAFTDVTANTDENQSLEISTRLELNSVDALSAAETPTKILFNKITTEIGKLFVGQDELVIGTLVALFSSGHVLIESVPGLGKTLFVRTLGRVLGIPFGRIQFTADLMPSDITGAPMFDMKTQEFRFRPGPVFTQLLLADEINRSPAKTHAALLEIMQEFRVTIDGKSHALDRPFLVLATQNPIESEGTYNLPEAQLDRFMFKLMATYPEKDEEANILRLHSEQTDINERLENEVQTVTSVAEILSITQENSKIRVDEKLINYINEIVRKTREWPGFHLGASPRAGIALMQGARTLAAFYGRDYAVPDDVAQISLPTLRHRVILSAEAEVEGIGVDDLLTDLIRSVEVPRL
;
A
#
# COMPACT_ATOMS: atom_id res chain seq x y z
N MET A 1 48.77 37.12 52.16
CA MET A 1 48.72 36.04 51.15
C MET A 1 47.54 35.19 51.54
N ASN A 2 46.39 35.42 50.95
CA ASN A 2 45.15 34.68 51.17
C ASN A 2 44.77 34.04 49.84
N GLU A 3 44.78 32.72 49.79
CA GLU A 3 44.17 31.94 48.69
C GLU A 3 42.62 32.00 48.82
N PRO A 4 41.87 32.12 47.73
CA PRO A 4 40.42 32.00 47.76
C PRO A 4 39.97 30.54 47.79
N PRO A 5 38.82 30.19 48.43
CA PRO A 5 38.33 28.83 48.50
C PRO A 5 37.76 28.37 47.16
N SER A 6 38.14 27.16 46.76
CA SER A 6 37.57 26.42 45.61
C SER A 6 36.12 26.05 45.86
N SER A 7 35.18 26.72 45.26
CA SER A 7 33.78 26.32 45.21
C SER A 7 33.57 25.21 44.19
N SER A 8 33.53 23.95 44.63
CA SER A 8 33.08 22.83 43.81
C SER A 8 31.56 22.92 43.65
N THR A 9 31.10 23.37 42.49
CA THR A 9 29.69 23.25 42.10
C THR A 9 29.35 21.76 41.94
N PRO A 10 28.27 21.28 42.55
CA PRO A 10 27.85 19.88 42.42
C PRO A 10 27.46 19.60 40.96
N ASN A 11 27.97 18.47 40.43
CA ASN A 11 27.61 17.98 39.10
C ASN A 11 26.38 17.09 39.17
N LEU A 12 25.49 17.25 38.16
CA LEU A 12 24.35 16.35 37.96
C LEU A 12 24.75 15.28 36.94
N THR A 13 24.38 14.03 37.22
CA THR A 13 24.59 12.90 36.30
C THR A 13 23.23 12.38 35.85
N PHE A 14 23.02 12.25 34.54
CA PHE A 14 21.85 11.65 33.92
C PHE A 14 22.23 10.91 32.63
N ASN A 15 21.38 10.01 32.15
CA ASN A 15 21.67 9.18 30.98
C ASN A 15 21.07 9.78 29.71
N CYS A 16 21.79 9.70 28.59
CA CYS A 16 21.31 10.08 27.26
C CYS A 16 20.13 9.17 26.86
N GLY A 17 18.99 9.73 26.52
CA GLY A 17 17.76 8.98 26.16
C GLY A 17 17.90 8.12 24.89
N LYS A 18 18.93 8.37 24.05
CA LYS A 18 19.15 7.62 22.81
C LYS A 18 20.18 6.50 22.92
N CYS A 19 21.31 6.71 23.58
CA CYS A 19 22.40 5.74 23.64
C CYS A 19 22.74 5.24 25.04
N GLY A 20 22.03 5.70 26.09
CA GLY A 20 22.24 5.29 27.48
C GLY A 20 23.52 5.81 28.12
N GLU A 21 24.35 6.60 27.44
CA GLU A 21 25.61 7.13 27.99
C GLU A 21 25.36 8.08 29.14
N ALA A 22 26.14 7.93 30.24
CA ALA A 22 26.04 8.79 31.41
C ALA A 22 26.70 10.16 31.16
N LEU A 23 25.91 11.21 31.24
CA LEU A 23 26.32 12.61 31.04
C LEU A 23 26.46 13.30 32.39
N GLN A 24 27.61 13.96 32.62
CA GLN A 24 27.85 14.79 33.78
C GLN A 24 27.85 16.26 33.41
N VAL A 25 26.96 17.03 33.98
CA VAL A 25 26.84 18.46 33.71
C VAL A 25 26.77 19.25 35.02
N PRO A 26 27.26 20.48 35.07
CA PRO A 26 27.07 21.36 36.21
C PRO A 26 25.59 21.58 36.53
N GLN A 27 25.21 21.63 37.78
CA GLN A 27 23.81 21.80 38.22
C GLN A 27 23.18 23.11 37.68
N SER A 28 23.98 24.09 37.26
CA SER A 28 23.53 25.32 36.64
C SER A 28 22.93 25.14 35.23
N LEU A 29 23.15 23.98 34.63
CA LEU A 29 22.66 23.65 33.27
C LEU A 29 21.38 22.78 33.28
N VAL A 30 20.80 22.54 34.45
CA VAL A 30 19.50 21.84 34.54
C VAL A 30 18.41 22.61 33.80
N GLY A 31 17.71 21.91 32.92
CA GLY A 31 16.67 22.52 32.06
C GLY A 31 17.20 23.12 30.74
N THR A 32 18.51 23.02 30.47
CA THR A 32 19.09 23.45 29.20
C THR A 32 19.45 22.27 28.30
N ASP A 33 19.56 22.55 27.00
CA ASP A 33 19.94 21.57 26.00
C ASP A 33 21.42 21.21 26.07
N VAL A 34 21.73 19.90 26.19
CA VAL A 34 23.09 19.37 26.23
C VAL A 34 23.28 18.30 25.16
N SER A 35 24.33 18.41 24.35
CA SER A 35 24.69 17.43 23.35
C SER A 35 25.43 16.25 23.93
N CYS A 36 24.97 15.02 23.63
CA CYS A 36 25.66 13.79 24.01
C CYS A 36 26.97 13.64 23.24
N PRO A 37 28.13 13.47 23.89
CA PRO A 37 29.42 13.34 23.19
C PRO A 37 29.55 12.06 22.37
N LYS A 38 28.74 11.03 22.66
CA LYS A 38 28.79 9.74 21.98
C LYS A 38 27.90 9.66 20.74
N CYS A 39 26.67 10.17 20.80
CA CYS A 39 25.72 10.05 19.68
C CYS A 39 25.24 11.40 19.12
N GLN A 40 25.78 12.52 19.63
CA GLN A 40 25.48 13.91 19.26
C GLN A 40 24.00 14.32 19.41
N GLN A 41 23.18 13.49 20.04
CA GLN A 41 21.79 13.82 20.34
C GLN A 41 21.72 14.96 21.35
N VAL A 42 20.88 15.95 21.09
CA VAL A 42 20.56 17.02 22.02
C VAL A 42 19.51 16.48 23.02
N THR A 43 19.78 16.63 24.31
CA THR A 43 18.92 16.17 25.42
C THR A 43 18.86 17.23 26.49
N VAL A 44 17.68 17.46 27.06
CA VAL A 44 17.50 18.41 28.19
C VAL A 44 18.05 17.81 29.47
N ALA A 45 18.93 18.53 30.18
CA ALA A 45 19.48 18.09 31.45
C ALA A 45 18.36 18.02 32.52
N SER A 46 17.99 16.81 32.97
CA SER A 46 16.88 16.56 33.91
C SER A 46 17.32 15.83 35.19
N THR A 47 16.67 16.15 36.31
CA THR A 47 16.91 15.50 37.59
C THR A 47 16.11 14.21 37.79
N ALA A 48 15.25 13.81 36.83
CA ALA A 48 14.43 12.60 36.94
C ALA A 48 15.21 11.35 36.46
N GLN A 49 15.46 10.44 37.40
CA GLN A 49 16.02 9.10 37.12
C GLN A 49 14.95 8.18 36.57
N SER A 50 15.12 7.64 35.39
CA SER A 50 14.36 6.49 34.92
C SER A 50 15.12 5.20 35.25
N PRO A 51 14.48 4.15 35.78
CA PRO A 51 15.14 2.93 36.20
C PRO A 51 15.53 2.06 35.02
N ILE A 52 16.76 1.52 35.05
CA ILE A 52 17.30 0.53 34.11
C ILE A 52 16.78 -0.85 34.53
N PRO A 53 16.32 -1.73 33.61
CA PRO A 53 16.08 -3.13 33.91
C PRO A 53 17.42 -3.88 34.08
N GLN A 54 17.67 -4.39 35.27
CA GLN A 54 18.76 -5.35 35.51
C GLN A 54 18.24 -6.77 35.27
N THR A 55 19.00 -7.52 34.48
CA THR A 55 18.92 -9.00 34.41
C THR A 55 19.35 -9.62 35.75
N ALA A 56 18.55 -10.49 36.29
CA ALA A 56 18.95 -11.33 37.40
C ALA A 56 18.28 -12.71 37.34
N ASP A 57 19.10 -13.66 37.75
CA ASP A 57 18.93 -15.11 37.77
C ASP A 57 17.84 -15.67 38.69
N ALA A 58 17.59 -16.93 38.42
CA ALA A 58 16.67 -17.91 38.92
C ALA A 58 16.40 -18.05 40.43
N ASN A 59 15.23 -18.63 40.69
CA ASN A 59 14.76 -19.45 41.85
C ASN A 59 14.33 -18.76 43.14
N THR A 60 13.05 -18.85 43.45
CA THR A 60 12.48 -19.68 44.52
C THR A 60 10.94 -19.48 44.65
N THR A 61 10.28 -20.61 44.86
CA THR A 61 8.86 -20.87 45.16
C THR A 61 8.25 -20.07 46.32
N ALA A 62 6.98 -19.66 46.22
CA ALA A 62 5.84 -20.09 47.04
C ALA A 62 4.66 -19.06 47.08
N PHE A 63 3.50 -19.55 46.74
CA PHE A 63 2.12 -19.40 47.22
C PHE A 63 1.50 -18.06 47.68
N THR A 64 0.27 -17.90 47.12
CA THR A 64 -0.98 -17.25 47.58
C THR A 64 -0.96 -15.71 47.67
N ASP A 65 -1.85 -14.99 47.01
CA ASP A 65 -3.30 -14.89 47.21
C ASP A 65 -3.98 -14.08 46.09
N VAL A 66 -5.22 -14.43 45.87
CA VAL A 66 -6.18 -13.84 44.95
C VAL A 66 -6.63 -12.47 45.47
N THR A 67 -6.63 -11.43 44.65
CA THR A 67 -7.78 -10.55 44.39
C THR A 67 -7.44 -9.36 43.48
N ALA A 68 -8.46 -9.02 42.72
CA ALA A 68 -8.77 -7.74 42.09
C ALA A 68 -8.28 -7.51 40.66
N ASN A 69 -9.24 -7.69 39.74
CA ASN A 69 -9.41 -7.07 38.43
C ASN A 69 -8.83 -5.66 38.33
N THR A 70 -7.92 -5.50 37.42
CA THR A 70 -7.79 -4.24 36.68
C THR A 70 -7.84 -4.58 35.19
N ASP A 71 -8.82 -4.02 34.53
CA ASP A 71 -8.99 -4.06 33.06
C ASP A 71 -7.69 -3.61 32.41
N GLU A 72 -6.87 -4.56 31.93
CA GLU A 72 -5.87 -4.31 30.91
C GLU A 72 -6.60 -4.14 29.60
N ASN A 73 -6.85 -2.90 29.26
CA ASN A 73 -7.19 -2.47 27.93
C ASN A 73 -5.95 -2.69 27.04
N GLN A 74 -5.72 -3.94 26.61
CA GLN A 74 -4.81 -4.23 25.51
C GLN A 74 -5.45 -3.61 24.28
N SER A 75 -5.04 -2.39 23.95
CA SER A 75 -5.21 -1.82 22.64
C SER A 75 -4.50 -2.76 21.68
N LEU A 76 -5.27 -3.63 20.99
CA LEU A 76 -4.79 -4.40 19.87
C LEU A 76 -4.19 -3.39 18.87
N GLU A 77 -2.88 -3.44 18.67
CA GLU A 77 -2.21 -2.66 17.64
C GLU A 77 -2.67 -3.20 16.29
N ILE A 78 -3.67 -2.53 15.71
CA ILE A 78 -4.18 -2.86 14.39
C ILE A 78 -3.11 -2.45 13.38
N SER A 79 -2.54 -3.43 12.66
CA SER A 79 -1.64 -3.14 11.53
C SER A 79 -2.44 -2.52 10.39
N THR A 80 -2.05 -1.34 9.97
CA THR A 80 -2.60 -0.65 8.79
C THR A 80 -1.75 -0.88 7.53
N ARG A 81 -0.78 -1.81 7.60
CA ARG A 81 0.13 -2.11 6.47
C ARG A 81 -0.16 -3.49 5.89
N LEU A 82 -0.05 -3.59 4.57
CA LEU A 82 -0.07 -4.84 3.84
C LEU A 82 1.33 -5.46 3.87
N GLU A 83 1.50 -6.55 4.61
CA GLU A 83 2.77 -7.27 4.74
C GLU A 83 2.56 -8.76 4.48
N LEU A 84 3.42 -9.39 3.68
CA LEU A 84 3.35 -10.83 3.37
C LEU A 84 3.50 -11.70 4.62
N ASN A 85 4.31 -11.27 5.58
CA ASN A 85 4.57 -12.02 6.81
C ASN A 85 3.37 -12.04 7.79
N SER A 86 2.39 -11.14 7.65
CA SER A 86 1.16 -11.17 8.47
C SER A 86 0.23 -12.34 8.11
N VAL A 87 0.46 -12.98 6.94
CA VAL A 87 -0.32 -14.13 6.45
C VAL A 87 -0.13 -15.38 7.30
N ASP A 88 1.04 -15.57 7.91
CA ASP A 88 1.37 -16.80 8.63
C ASP A 88 0.88 -16.84 10.09
N ALA A 89 0.57 -15.70 10.68
CA ALA A 89 0.24 -15.59 12.10
C ALA A 89 -1.17 -16.05 12.47
N LEU A 90 -2.10 -16.12 11.51
CA LEU A 90 -3.49 -16.57 11.70
C LEU A 90 -3.69 -17.89 10.96
N SER A 91 -3.37 -18.99 11.63
CA SER A 91 -3.55 -20.37 11.11
C SER A 91 -5.01 -20.66 10.73
N ALA A 92 -5.37 -20.28 9.52
CA ALA A 92 -6.63 -20.65 8.89
C ALA A 92 -6.42 -21.83 7.93
N ALA A 93 -7.51 -22.47 7.50
CA ALA A 93 -7.47 -23.63 6.62
C ALA A 93 -6.68 -23.35 5.33
N GLU A 94 -6.00 -24.37 4.80
CA GLU A 94 -5.43 -24.31 3.45
C GLU A 94 -6.57 -24.38 2.41
N THR A 95 -7.02 -23.20 1.98
CA THR A 95 -8.02 -23.08 0.92
C THR A 95 -7.35 -23.01 -0.46
N PRO A 96 -8.06 -23.39 -1.54
CA PRO A 96 -7.52 -23.24 -2.91
C PRO A 96 -7.06 -21.81 -3.21
N THR A 97 -7.78 -20.81 -2.71
CA THR A 97 -7.43 -19.38 -2.87
C THR A 97 -6.12 -19.05 -2.15
N LYS A 98 -5.94 -19.49 -0.91
CA LYS A 98 -4.68 -19.28 -0.15
C LYS A 98 -3.50 -19.95 -0.83
N ILE A 99 -3.68 -21.20 -1.26
CA ILE A 99 -2.65 -21.96 -1.97
C ILE A 99 -2.24 -21.24 -3.26
N LEU A 100 -3.21 -20.76 -4.04
CA LEU A 100 -2.92 -20.02 -5.26
C LEU A 100 -2.22 -18.70 -4.97
N PHE A 101 -2.69 -17.94 -3.98
CA PHE A 101 -2.05 -16.68 -3.56
C PHE A 101 -0.56 -16.90 -3.20
N ASN A 102 -0.26 -17.92 -2.38
CA ASN A 102 1.11 -18.24 -2.00
C ASN A 102 1.97 -18.65 -3.21
N LYS A 103 1.41 -19.41 -4.16
CA LYS A 103 2.12 -19.76 -5.40
C LYS A 103 2.43 -18.50 -6.23
N ILE A 104 1.45 -17.61 -6.40
CA ILE A 104 1.63 -16.36 -7.17
C ILE A 104 2.71 -15.50 -6.53
N THR A 105 2.65 -15.26 -5.23
CA THR A 105 3.62 -14.41 -4.52
C THR A 105 5.02 -15.01 -4.53
N THR A 106 5.15 -16.33 -4.39
CA THR A 106 6.43 -17.04 -4.51
C THR A 106 7.05 -16.88 -5.90
N GLU A 107 6.25 -17.02 -6.97
CA GLU A 107 6.76 -16.86 -8.33
C GLU A 107 7.15 -15.40 -8.63
N ILE A 108 6.36 -14.44 -8.16
CA ILE A 108 6.70 -13.01 -8.29
C ILE A 108 8.02 -12.71 -7.56
N GLY A 109 8.19 -13.22 -6.35
CA GLY A 109 9.36 -13.01 -5.50
C GLY A 109 10.69 -13.50 -6.09
N LYS A 110 10.67 -14.34 -7.14
CA LYS A 110 11.89 -14.77 -7.85
C LYS A 110 12.61 -13.62 -8.56
N LEU A 111 11.86 -12.64 -9.08
CA LEU A 111 12.39 -11.53 -9.87
C LEU A 111 12.08 -10.16 -9.28
N PHE A 112 11.01 -10.04 -8.49
CA PHE A 112 10.57 -8.80 -7.90
C PHE A 112 10.64 -8.91 -6.38
N VAL A 113 11.59 -8.19 -5.79
CA VAL A 113 11.93 -8.26 -4.36
C VAL A 113 11.39 -7.03 -3.65
N GLY A 114 10.80 -7.27 -2.49
CA GLY A 114 10.22 -6.21 -1.65
C GLY A 114 8.90 -5.66 -2.16
N GLN A 115 8.47 -4.53 -1.59
CA GLN A 115 7.25 -3.81 -1.96
C GLN A 115 5.96 -4.64 -1.81
N ASP A 116 5.79 -5.23 -0.64
CA ASP A 116 4.65 -6.09 -0.31
C ASP A 116 3.31 -5.39 -0.55
N GLU A 117 3.19 -4.11 -0.22
CA GLU A 117 1.97 -3.32 -0.50
C GLU A 117 1.61 -3.36 -1.98
N LEU A 118 2.59 -3.23 -2.88
CA LEU A 118 2.37 -3.26 -4.32
C LEU A 118 1.91 -4.64 -4.79
N VAL A 119 2.54 -5.70 -4.32
CA VAL A 119 2.22 -7.08 -4.70
C VAL A 119 0.84 -7.47 -4.18
N ILE A 120 0.62 -7.37 -2.86
CA ILE A 120 -0.63 -7.77 -2.23
C ILE A 120 -1.79 -6.90 -2.72
N GLY A 121 -1.63 -5.57 -2.70
CA GLY A 121 -2.66 -4.64 -3.15
C GLY A 121 -3.08 -4.86 -4.61
N THR A 122 -2.11 -5.17 -5.49
CA THR A 122 -2.41 -5.51 -6.89
C THR A 122 -3.19 -6.82 -7.00
N LEU A 123 -2.82 -7.85 -6.25
CA LEU A 123 -3.55 -9.13 -6.25
C LEU A 123 -4.95 -8.98 -5.66
N VAL A 124 -5.10 -8.23 -4.54
CA VAL A 124 -6.42 -7.94 -3.99
C VAL A 124 -7.28 -7.20 -5.00
N ALA A 125 -6.75 -6.21 -5.71
CA ALA A 125 -7.48 -5.49 -6.75
C ALA A 125 -7.89 -6.40 -7.93
N LEU A 126 -6.98 -7.27 -8.41
CA LEU A 126 -7.28 -8.23 -9.47
C LEU A 126 -8.45 -9.15 -9.12
N PHE A 127 -8.36 -9.79 -7.96
CA PHE A 127 -9.38 -10.74 -7.49
C PHE A 127 -10.65 -10.07 -6.93
N SER A 128 -10.67 -8.74 -6.84
CA SER A 128 -11.85 -7.92 -6.55
C SER A 128 -12.41 -7.22 -7.80
N SER A 129 -11.85 -7.48 -8.99
CA SER A 129 -12.19 -6.81 -10.25
C SER A 129 -12.01 -5.28 -10.19
N GLY A 130 -11.05 -4.81 -9.41
CA GLY A 130 -10.66 -3.42 -9.27
C GLY A 130 -9.48 -3.03 -10.16
N HIS A 131 -9.07 -1.77 -10.08
CA HIS A 131 -7.92 -1.21 -10.78
C HIS A 131 -7.03 -0.47 -9.80
N VAL A 132 -5.75 -0.30 -10.12
CA VAL A 132 -4.75 0.25 -9.20
C VAL A 132 -4.08 1.48 -9.79
N LEU A 133 -3.91 2.51 -8.96
CA LEU A 133 -3.01 3.62 -9.22
C LEU A 133 -1.74 3.41 -8.40
N ILE A 134 -0.59 3.45 -9.05
CA ILE A 134 0.72 3.30 -8.41
C ILE A 134 1.40 4.67 -8.40
N GLU A 135 1.66 5.18 -7.21
CA GLU A 135 2.51 6.36 -7.07
C GLU A 135 3.92 5.92 -6.74
N SER A 136 4.87 6.30 -7.56
CA SER A 136 6.25 5.89 -7.37
C SER A 136 7.24 6.80 -8.08
N VAL A 137 8.44 6.89 -7.56
CA VAL A 137 9.58 7.45 -8.28
C VAL A 137 9.99 6.55 -9.46
N PRO A 138 10.68 7.09 -10.48
CA PRO A 138 11.20 6.29 -11.58
C PRO A 138 12.24 5.27 -11.11
N GLY A 139 12.40 4.17 -11.85
CA GLY A 139 13.47 3.19 -11.59
C GLY A 139 13.13 2.05 -10.62
N LEU A 140 11.94 1.99 -10.02
CA LEU A 140 11.55 0.96 -9.05
C LEU A 140 11.00 -0.34 -9.65
N GLY A 141 11.31 -0.65 -10.91
CA GLY A 141 10.98 -1.94 -11.51
C GLY A 141 9.49 -2.17 -11.85
N LYS A 142 8.65 -1.13 -11.93
CA LYS A 142 7.20 -1.26 -12.25
C LYS A 142 6.91 -2.12 -13.47
N THR A 143 7.63 -1.88 -14.57
CA THR A 143 7.45 -2.66 -15.81
C THR A 143 7.85 -4.13 -15.62
N LEU A 144 8.91 -4.40 -14.85
CA LEU A 144 9.32 -5.76 -14.49
C LEU A 144 8.22 -6.44 -13.68
N PHE A 145 7.71 -5.77 -12.64
CA PHE A 145 6.61 -6.27 -11.83
C PHE A 145 5.41 -6.70 -12.67
N VAL A 146 4.91 -5.81 -13.54
CA VAL A 146 3.70 -6.09 -14.33
C VAL A 146 3.93 -7.19 -15.36
N ARG A 147 5.13 -7.26 -15.97
CA ARG A 147 5.50 -8.36 -16.86
C ARG A 147 5.60 -9.70 -16.13
N THR A 148 6.22 -9.72 -14.95
CA THR A 148 6.29 -10.90 -14.09
C THR A 148 4.90 -11.35 -13.68
N LEU A 149 4.04 -10.43 -13.27
CA LEU A 149 2.65 -10.71 -12.93
C LEU A 149 1.88 -11.33 -14.11
N GLY A 150 1.99 -10.75 -15.32
CA GLY A 150 1.36 -11.31 -16.53
C GLY A 150 1.83 -12.74 -16.83
N ARG A 151 3.13 -13.01 -16.67
CA ARG A 151 3.71 -14.35 -16.85
C ARG A 151 3.19 -15.35 -15.82
N VAL A 152 3.19 -14.98 -14.54
CA VAL A 152 2.70 -15.82 -13.42
C VAL A 152 1.22 -16.16 -13.58
N LEU A 153 0.42 -15.16 -13.98
CA LEU A 153 -1.03 -15.30 -14.15
C LEU A 153 -1.43 -15.95 -15.48
N GLY A 154 -0.51 -16.08 -16.44
CA GLY A 154 -0.83 -16.62 -17.78
C GLY A 154 -1.79 -15.74 -18.57
N ILE A 155 -1.76 -14.41 -18.39
CA ILE A 155 -2.63 -13.45 -19.05
C ILE A 155 -1.82 -12.48 -19.95
N PRO A 156 -2.39 -12.02 -21.10
CA PRO A 156 -1.70 -11.10 -21.97
C PRO A 156 -1.47 -9.75 -21.28
N PHE A 157 -0.26 -9.22 -21.48
CA PHE A 157 0.20 -7.94 -20.97
C PHE A 157 0.31 -6.91 -22.09
N GLY A 158 -0.17 -5.70 -21.83
CA GLY A 158 0.00 -4.52 -22.67
C GLY A 158 0.57 -3.34 -21.89
N ARG A 159 1.29 -2.45 -22.57
CA ARG A 159 1.80 -1.19 -22.01
C ARG A 159 1.43 -0.02 -22.89
N ILE A 160 0.97 1.05 -22.26
CA ILE A 160 0.75 2.36 -22.89
C ILE A 160 1.59 3.36 -22.11
N GLN A 161 2.51 4.04 -22.80
CA GLN A 161 3.22 5.19 -22.26
C GLN A 161 2.41 6.44 -22.56
N PHE A 162 1.94 7.12 -21.52
CA PHE A 162 1.18 8.36 -21.69
C PHE A 162 2.12 9.53 -21.96
N THR A 163 1.80 10.31 -23.00
CA THR A 163 2.54 11.49 -23.46
C THR A 163 1.57 12.62 -23.78
N ALA A 164 2.06 13.84 -23.88
CA ALA A 164 1.22 15.02 -24.11
C ALA A 164 0.48 14.99 -25.46
N ASP A 165 0.98 14.23 -26.43
CA ASP A 165 0.42 14.07 -27.78
C ASP A 165 -0.43 12.81 -27.95
N LEU A 166 -0.53 11.94 -26.92
CA LEU A 166 -1.31 10.71 -26.98
C LEU A 166 -2.82 11.00 -27.14
N MET A 167 -3.43 10.39 -28.14
CA MET A 167 -4.86 10.55 -28.43
C MET A 167 -5.68 9.38 -27.89
N PRO A 168 -6.98 9.55 -27.60
CA PRO A 168 -7.86 8.45 -27.19
C PRO A 168 -7.86 7.27 -28.18
N SER A 169 -7.79 7.53 -29.48
CA SER A 169 -7.71 6.50 -30.54
C SER A 169 -6.47 5.63 -30.47
N ASP A 170 -5.36 6.16 -29.91
CA ASP A 170 -4.13 5.38 -29.73
C ASP A 170 -4.29 4.32 -28.64
N ILE A 171 -5.22 4.54 -27.69
CA ILE A 171 -5.60 3.61 -26.63
C ILE A 171 -6.64 2.62 -27.10
N THR A 172 -7.73 3.14 -27.71
CA THR A 172 -8.91 2.36 -28.05
C THR A 172 -8.79 1.63 -29.39
N GLY A 173 -7.92 2.10 -30.25
CA GLY A 173 -7.89 1.71 -31.65
C GLY A 173 -8.83 2.56 -32.52
N ALA A 174 -8.78 2.32 -33.80
CA ALA A 174 -9.51 3.08 -34.79
C ALA A 174 -9.94 2.22 -35.99
N PRO A 175 -11.00 2.60 -36.74
CA PRO A 175 -11.31 1.99 -37.99
C PRO A 175 -10.24 2.35 -39.04
N MET A 176 -9.68 1.35 -39.67
CA MET A 176 -8.70 1.51 -40.77
C MET A 176 -9.30 1.01 -42.08
N PHE A 177 -9.07 1.76 -43.13
CA PHE A 177 -9.52 1.36 -44.46
C PHE A 177 -8.60 0.26 -45.02
N ASP A 178 -9.15 -0.91 -45.30
CA ASP A 178 -8.46 -2.02 -45.92
C ASP A 178 -8.53 -1.86 -47.46
N MET A 179 -7.41 -1.52 -48.07
CA MET A 179 -7.31 -1.32 -49.54
C MET A 179 -7.65 -2.56 -50.35
N LYS A 180 -7.50 -3.77 -49.76
CA LYS A 180 -7.77 -5.03 -50.48
C LYS A 180 -9.26 -5.38 -50.51
N THR A 181 -9.94 -5.14 -49.39
CA THR A 181 -11.37 -5.44 -49.25
C THR A 181 -12.25 -4.23 -49.50
N GLN A 182 -11.65 -3.02 -49.63
CA GLN A 182 -12.35 -1.72 -49.77
C GLN A 182 -13.37 -1.46 -48.62
N GLU A 183 -13.08 -1.97 -47.43
CA GLU A 183 -13.94 -1.84 -46.27
C GLU A 183 -13.16 -1.22 -45.08
N PHE A 184 -13.88 -0.53 -44.19
CA PHE A 184 -13.34 -0.13 -42.91
C PHE A 184 -13.34 -1.32 -41.96
N ARG A 185 -12.16 -1.66 -41.43
CA ARG A 185 -11.99 -2.68 -40.40
C ARG A 185 -11.49 -2.04 -39.09
N PHE A 186 -12.09 -2.42 -38.03
CA PHE A 186 -11.62 -2.00 -36.72
C PHE A 186 -10.27 -2.65 -36.39
N ARG A 187 -9.27 -1.80 -36.13
CA ARG A 187 -7.97 -2.23 -35.59
C ARG A 187 -7.98 -1.98 -34.08
N PRO A 188 -7.97 -3.03 -33.24
CA PRO A 188 -7.93 -2.89 -31.78
C PRO A 188 -6.68 -2.13 -31.32
N GLY A 189 -6.85 -1.24 -30.35
CA GLY A 189 -5.76 -0.56 -29.67
C GLY A 189 -5.17 -1.41 -28.53
N PRO A 190 -4.12 -0.93 -27.87
CA PRO A 190 -3.43 -1.66 -26.79
C PRO A 190 -4.29 -1.91 -25.56
N VAL A 191 -5.45 -1.28 -25.42
CA VAL A 191 -6.39 -1.54 -24.32
C VAL A 191 -7.01 -2.94 -24.40
N PHE A 192 -7.03 -3.56 -25.58
CA PHE A 192 -7.53 -4.92 -25.77
C PHE A 192 -6.51 -5.96 -25.27
N THR A 193 -6.31 -5.94 -23.96
CA THR A 193 -5.45 -6.86 -23.21
C THR A 193 -6.13 -7.15 -21.87
N GLN A 194 -5.60 -8.11 -21.08
CA GLN A 194 -6.16 -8.44 -19.77
C GLN A 194 -5.40 -7.77 -18.63
N LEU A 195 -4.11 -7.48 -18.83
CA LEU A 195 -3.27 -6.74 -17.89
C LEU A 195 -2.66 -5.54 -18.62
N LEU A 196 -3.03 -4.33 -18.23
CA LEU A 196 -2.60 -3.10 -18.88
C LEU A 196 -1.79 -2.24 -17.89
N LEU A 197 -0.55 -1.93 -18.27
CA LEU A 197 0.24 -0.88 -17.63
C LEU A 197 0.01 0.44 -18.35
N ALA A 198 -0.68 1.37 -17.70
CA ALA A 198 -0.86 2.76 -18.15
C ALA A 198 0.21 3.63 -17.48
N ASP A 199 1.35 3.76 -18.13
CA ASP A 199 2.55 4.38 -17.54
C ASP A 199 2.51 5.89 -17.69
N GLU A 200 2.73 6.61 -16.55
CA GLU A 200 2.71 8.08 -16.45
C GLU A 200 1.39 8.71 -16.92
N ILE A 201 0.25 8.19 -16.42
CA ILE A 201 -1.09 8.59 -16.86
C ILE A 201 -1.33 10.09 -16.78
N ASN A 202 -0.67 10.79 -15.85
CA ASN A 202 -0.78 12.23 -15.65
C ASN A 202 -0.03 13.07 -16.70
N ARG A 203 0.69 12.47 -17.66
CA ARG A 203 1.36 13.20 -18.76
C ARG A 203 0.46 13.44 -19.97
N SER A 204 -0.71 12.82 -20.06
CA SER A 204 -1.61 13.02 -21.20
C SER A 204 -2.73 14.02 -20.92
N PRO A 205 -3.31 14.63 -21.96
CA PRO A 205 -4.46 15.50 -21.81
C PRO A 205 -5.68 14.81 -21.17
N ALA A 206 -6.53 15.59 -20.51
CA ALA A 206 -7.69 15.10 -19.77
C ALA A 206 -8.63 14.18 -20.61
N LYS A 207 -8.75 14.42 -21.92
CA LYS A 207 -9.58 13.59 -22.81
C LYS A 207 -9.03 12.18 -22.98
N THR A 208 -7.72 12.04 -22.99
CA THR A 208 -7.04 10.75 -23.23
C THR A 208 -7.14 9.85 -22.01
N HIS A 209 -6.80 10.34 -20.83
CA HIS A 209 -6.96 9.53 -19.62
C HIS A 209 -8.44 9.29 -19.26
N ALA A 210 -9.37 10.22 -19.59
CA ALA A 210 -10.79 10.00 -19.40
C ALA A 210 -11.33 8.82 -20.23
N ALA A 211 -10.83 8.62 -21.46
CA ALA A 211 -11.19 7.46 -22.26
C ALA A 211 -10.78 6.13 -21.62
N LEU A 212 -9.55 6.04 -21.07
CA LEU A 212 -9.14 4.84 -20.33
C LEU A 212 -10.02 4.61 -19.08
N LEU A 213 -10.31 5.67 -18.33
CA LEU A 213 -11.13 5.57 -17.11
C LEU A 213 -12.60 5.19 -17.39
N GLU A 214 -13.13 5.54 -18.54
CA GLU A 214 -14.44 5.05 -18.99
C GLU A 214 -14.39 3.54 -19.28
N ILE A 215 -13.37 3.09 -20.00
CA ILE A 215 -13.16 1.68 -20.34
C ILE A 215 -13.00 0.82 -19.06
N MET A 216 -12.31 1.33 -18.05
CA MET A 216 -12.15 0.64 -16.75
C MET A 216 -13.50 0.37 -16.07
N GLN A 217 -14.50 1.22 -16.25
CA GLN A 217 -15.83 1.05 -15.67
C GLN A 217 -16.77 0.20 -16.52
N GLU A 218 -16.76 0.46 -17.83
CA GLU A 218 -17.72 -0.16 -18.77
C GLU A 218 -17.25 -1.52 -19.27
N PHE A 219 -15.93 -1.79 -19.20
CA PHE A 219 -15.28 -2.99 -19.77
C PHE A 219 -15.59 -3.21 -21.25
N ARG A 220 -15.76 -2.11 -21.96
CA ARG A 220 -16.05 -2.07 -23.39
C ARG A 220 -15.53 -0.78 -23.99
N VAL A 221 -15.32 -0.81 -25.30
CA VAL A 221 -14.98 0.35 -26.11
C VAL A 221 -16.06 0.54 -27.17
N THR A 222 -16.61 1.75 -27.31
CA THR A 222 -17.59 2.04 -28.35
C THR A 222 -16.94 2.88 -29.45
N ILE A 223 -16.89 2.35 -30.68
CA ILE A 223 -16.32 3.01 -31.87
C ILE A 223 -17.34 2.91 -33.01
N ASP A 224 -17.65 4.05 -33.64
CA ASP A 224 -18.62 4.15 -34.74
C ASP A 224 -19.95 3.46 -34.42
N GLY A 225 -20.43 3.60 -33.17
CA GLY A 225 -21.69 3.01 -32.71
C GLY A 225 -21.63 1.50 -32.45
N LYS A 226 -20.46 0.85 -32.64
CA LYS A 226 -20.26 -0.57 -32.33
C LYS A 226 -19.55 -0.71 -31.00
N SER A 227 -20.09 -1.55 -30.11
CA SER A 227 -19.48 -1.85 -28.82
C SER A 227 -18.60 -3.09 -28.91
N HIS A 228 -17.35 -2.95 -28.49
CA HIS A 228 -16.36 -4.01 -28.41
C HIS A 228 -16.07 -4.32 -26.95
N ALA A 229 -16.45 -5.49 -26.46
CA ALA A 229 -16.20 -5.92 -25.10
C ALA A 229 -14.71 -6.26 -24.89
N LEU A 230 -14.20 -6.01 -23.68
CA LEU A 230 -12.88 -6.45 -23.24
C LEU A 230 -12.96 -7.81 -22.57
N ASP A 231 -11.93 -8.62 -22.78
CA ASP A 231 -11.81 -9.92 -22.11
C ASP A 231 -11.56 -9.75 -20.61
N ARG A 232 -12.17 -10.62 -19.83
CA ARG A 232 -11.99 -10.68 -18.36
C ARG A 232 -11.00 -11.79 -17.97
N PRO A 233 -10.23 -11.64 -16.89
CA PRO A 233 -10.12 -10.45 -16.04
C PRO A 233 -9.49 -9.28 -16.80
N PHE A 234 -9.84 -8.05 -16.44
CA PHE A 234 -9.21 -6.84 -16.96
C PHE A 234 -8.70 -5.97 -15.80
N LEU A 235 -7.39 -5.86 -15.68
CA LEU A 235 -6.73 -5.06 -14.65
C LEU A 235 -5.91 -3.96 -15.29
N VAL A 236 -6.13 -2.73 -14.88
CA VAL A 236 -5.30 -1.58 -15.22
C VAL A 236 -4.44 -1.22 -14.00
N LEU A 237 -3.15 -1.15 -14.23
CA LEU A 237 -2.15 -0.59 -13.33
C LEU A 237 -1.72 0.75 -13.94
N ALA A 238 -2.25 1.85 -13.42
CA ALA A 238 -1.85 3.18 -13.84
C ALA A 238 -0.71 3.67 -12.95
N THR A 239 0.29 4.35 -13.52
CA THR A 239 1.37 4.94 -12.74
C THR A 239 1.35 6.45 -12.81
N GLN A 240 1.73 7.10 -11.71
CA GLN A 240 2.02 8.53 -11.68
C GLN A 240 3.33 8.78 -10.94
N ASN A 241 4.05 9.80 -11.37
CA ASN A 241 5.27 10.26 -10.71
C ASN A 241 4.94 11.54 -9.93
N PRO A 242 5.06 11.54 -8.59
CA PRO A 242 4.74 12.71 -7.77
C PRO A 242 5.75 13.85 -7.91
N ILE A 243 6.98 13.56 -8.37
CA ILE A 243 8.08 14.55 -8.43
C ILE A 243 7.99 15.39 -9.70
N GLU A 244 7.45 14.85 -10.79
CA GLU A 244 7.33 15.55 -12.06
C GLU A 244 6.06 16.41 -12.08
N SER A 245 6.23 17.71 -11.87
CA SER A 245 5.15 18.70 -11.98
C SER A 245 5.09 19.38 -13.34
N GLU A 246 6.19 19.41 -14.09
CA GLU A 246 6.28 20.10 -15.38
C GLU A 246 5.66 19.23 -16.50
N GLY A 247 4.68 19.77 -17.22
CA GLY A 247 4.00 19.05 -18.31
C GLY A 247 3.02 17.98 -17.86
N THR A 248 2.57 17.99 -16.60
CA THR A 248 1.60 17.03 -16.08
C THR A 248 0.20 17.63 -15.94
N TYR A 249 -0.80 16.77 -16.07
CA TYR A 249 -2.22 17.08 -15.86
C TYR A 249 -2.71 16.29 -14.65
N ASN A 250 -3.03 16.95 -13.54
CA ASN A 250 -3.58 16.26 -12.38
C ASN A 250 -4.89 15.56 -12.74
N LEU A 251 -5.03 14.32 -12.26
CA LEU A 251 -6.31 13.63 -12.36
C LEU A 251 -7.29 14.25 -11.36
N PRO A 252 -8.48 14.67 -11.81
CA PRO A 252 -9.54 15.14 -10.90
C PRO A 252 -9.95 14.03 -9.90
N GLU A 253 -10.40 14.41 -8.72
CA GLU A 253 -10.80 13.50 -7.63
C GLU A 253 -11.85 12.48 -8.08
N ALA A 254 -12.82 12.91 -8.91
CA ALA A 254 -13.85 12.02 -9.47
C ALA A 254 -13.28 10.94 -10.38
N GLN A 255 -12.08 11.15 -10.93
CA GLN A 255 -11.36 10.18 -11.75
C GLN A 255 -10.49 9.27 -10.87
N LEU A 256 -9.84 9.82 -9.86
CA LEU A 256 -9.07 9.06 -8.87
C LEU A 256 -9.96 8.05 -8.13
N ASP A 257 -11.19 8.40 -7.78
CA ASP A 257 -12.17 7.55 -7.09
C ASP A 257 -12.56 6.28 -7.89
N ARG A 258 -12.18 6.17 -9.16
CA ARG A 258 -12.38 4.97 -10.00
C ARG A 258 -11.34 3.88 -9.74
N PHE A 259 -10.17 4.24 -9.23
CA PHE A 259 -9.18 3.26 -8.79
C PHE A 259 -9.59 2.67 -7.45
N MET A 260 -9.47 1.36 -7.33
CA MET A 260 -9.75 0.68 -6.07
C MET A 260 -8.72 1.06 -5.01
N PHE A 261 -7.46 1.02 -5.37
CA PHE A 261 -6.33 1.35 -4.51
C PHE A 261 -5.38 2.35 -5.16
N LYS A 262 -4.80 3.20 -4.32
CA LYS A 262 -3.57 3.93 -4.61
C LYS A 262 -2.45 3.30 -3.80
N LEU A 263 -1.52 2.62 -4.47
CA LEU A 263 -0.40 1.94 -3.86
C LEU A 263 0.87 2.80 -3.94
N MET A 264 1.64 2.79 -2.88
CA MET A 264 2.88 3.55 -2.79
C MET A 264 4.06 2.61 -3.05
N ALA A 265 4.83 2.86 -4.12
CA ALA A 265 6.08 2.17 -4.34
C ALA A 265 7.23 3.01 -3.78
N THR A 266 7.79 2.57 -2.67
CA THR A 266 8.91 3.20 -1.96
C THR A 266 10.24 2.57 -2.37
N TYR A 267 11.35 3.20 -2.00
CA TYR A 267 12.65 2.58 -2.15
C TYR A 267 12.74 1.29 -1.33
N PRO A 268 13.37 0.23 -1.88
CA PRO A 268 13.59 -1.01 -1.15
C PRO A 268 14.43 -0.78 0.10
N GLU A 269 14.29 -1.66 1.09
CA GLU A 269 15.17 -1.67 2.24
C GLU A 269 16.59 -2.11 1.84
N LYS A 270 17.58 -1.82 2.68
CA LYS A 270 19.00 -2.08 2.39
C LYS A 270 19.30 -3.53 1.97
N ASP A 271 18.65 -4.47 2.63
CA ASP A 271 18.88 -5.90 2.34
C ASP A 271 18.15 -6.34 1.06
N GLU A 272 17.00 -5.76 0.77
CA GLU A 272 16.26 -5.94 -0.48
C GLU A 272 17.03 -5.35 -1.66
N GLU A 273 17.58 -4.13 -1.51
CA GLU A 273 18.40 -3.50 -2.53
C GLU A 273 19.66 -4.33 -2.83
N ALA A 274 20.32 -4.89 -1.79
CA ALA A 274 21.42 -5.82 -1.97
C ALA A 274 21.01 -7.09 -2.73
N ASN A 275 19.78 -7.61 -2.49
CA ASN A 275 19.25 -8.75 -3.21
C ASN A 275 18.99 -8.41 -4.69
N ILE A 276 18.43 -7.24 -4.97
CA ILE A 276 18.24 -6.74 -6.35
C ILE A 276 19.60 -6.69 -7.08
N LEU A 277 20.65 -6.15 -6.44
CA LEU A 277 22.00 -6.11 -7.02
C LEU A 277 22.56 -7.52 -7.28
N ARG A 278 22.34 -8.46 -6.37
CA ARG A 278 22.75 -9.88 -6.58
C ARG A 278 22.03 -10.50 -7.77
N LEU A 279 20.72 -10.28 -7.91
CA LEU A 279 19.94 -10.76 -9.06
C LEU A 279 20.50 -10.26 -10.39
N HIS A 280 21.07 -9.04 -10.43
CA HIS A 280 21.67 -8.46 -11.63
C HIS A 280 23.17 -8.77 -11.79
N SER A 281 23.86 -9.30 -10.79
CA SER A 281 25.30 -9.60 -10.85
C SER A 281 25.63 -10.81 -11.73
N GLU A 282 24.67 -11.68 -12.00
CA GLU A 282 24.87 -12.95 -12.72
C GLU A 282 24.92 -12.81 -14.25
N GLN A 283 25.00 -11.58 -14.79
CA GLN A 283 25.10 -11.28 -16.23
C GLN A 283 24.00 -11.91 -17.13
N THR A 284 22.94 -12.45 -16.53
CA THR A 284 21.83 -13.03 -17.27
C THR A 284 20.80 -11.95 -17.59
N ASP A 285 20.30 -11.89 -18.82
CA ASP A 285 19.25 -10.95 -19.19
C ASP A 285 17.98 -11.24 -18.37
N ILE A 286 17.45 -10.19 -17.73
CA ILE A 286 16.23 -10.29 -16.93
C ILE A 286 15.04 -10.86 -17.73
N ASN A 287 15.02 -10.66 -19.04
CA ASN A 287 14.00 -11.25 -19.93
C ASN A 287 14.17 -12.76 -20.06
N GLU A 288 15.40 -13.23 -20.16
CA GLU A 288 15.72 -14.66 -20.21
C GLU A 288 15.36 -15.33 -18.88
N ARG A 289 15.64 -14.69 -17.75
CA ARG A 289 15.23 -15.17 -16.43
C ARG A 289 13.71 -15.21 -16.28
N LEU A 290 13.00 -14.19 -16.75
CA LEU A 290 11.54 -14.15 -16.75
C LEU A 290 10.94 -15.35 -17.52
N GLU A 291 11.53 -15.73 -18.65
CA GLU A 291 11.05 -16.85 -19.45
C GLU A 291 11.40 -18.22 -18.85
N ASN A 292 12.58 -18.35 -18.26
CA ASN A 292 13.12 -19.63 -17.80
C ASN A 292 12.80 -19.95 -16.35
N GLU A 293 12.77 -18.95 -15.45
CA GLU A 293 12.64 -19.15 -14.00
C GLU A 293 11.21 -18.96 -13.50
N VAL A 294 10.41 -18.08 -14.15
CA VAL A 294 9.05 -17.75 -13.71
C VAL A 294 8.04 -18.63 -14.42
N GLN A 295 7.26 -19.35 -13.61
CA GLN A 295 6.24 -20.26 -14.10
C GLN A 295 4.84 -19.63 -14.08
N THR A 296 4.01 -20.01 -15.04
CA THR A 296 2.58 -19.73 -15.00
C THR A 296 1.93 -20.70 -14.02
N VAL A 297 1.26 -20.16 -12.98
CA VAL A 297 0.69 -20.97 -11.89
C VAL A 297 -0.83 -20.97 -11.85
N THR A 298 -1.49 -20.23 -12.75
CA THR A 298 -2.94 -20.14 -12.82
C THR A 298 -3.43 -19.93 -14.27
N SER A 299 -4.74 -19.86 -14.44
CA SER A 299 -5.39 -19.62 -15.73
C SER A 299 -6.50 -18.59 -15.59
N VAL A 300 -6.93 -17.99 -16.71
CA VAL A 300 -8.07 -17.06 -16.77
C VAL A 300 -9.32 -17.65 -16.10
N ALA A 301 -9.63 -18.92 -16.36
CA ALA A 301 -10.80 -19.58 -15.80
C ALA A 301 -10.71 -19.69 -14.27
N GLU A 302 -9.53 -20.03 -13.74
CA GLU A 302 -9.29 -20.15 -12.31
C GLU A 302 -9.35 -18.78 -11.62
N ILE A 303 -8.75 -17.72 -12.20
CA ILE A 303 -8.85 -16.35 -11.68
C ILE A 303 -10.31 -15.90 -11.57
N LEU A 304 -11.12 -16.13 -12.60
CA LEU A 304 -12.54 -15.77 -12.61
C LEU A 304 -13.35 -16.58 -11.58
N SER A 305 -13.07 -17.88 -11.46
CA SER A 305 -13.71 -18.73 -10.45
C SER A 305 -13.43 -18.24 -9.03
N ILE A 306 -12.16 -17.98 -8.70
CA ILE A 306 -11.75 -17.49 -7.39
C ILE A 306 -12.35 -16.10 -7.12
N THR A 307 -12.36 -15.19 -8.12
CA THR A 307 -13.02 -13.88 -7.98
C THR A 307 -14.50 -14.03 -7.60
N GLN A 308 -15.19 -15.00 -8.21
CA GLN A 308 -16.57 -15.27 -7.88
C GLN A 308 -16.73 -15.91 -6.49
N GLU A 309 -15.82 -16.75 -6.07
CA GLU A 309 -15.83 -17.34 -4.72
C GLU A 309 -15.55 -16.31 -3.64
N ASN A 310 -14.56 -15.44 -3.86
CA ASN A 310 -14.24 -14.33 -2.94
C ASN A 310 -15.45 -13.41 -2.70
N SER A 311 -16.29 -13.20 -3.72
CA SER A 311 -17.51 -12.40 -3.56
C SER A 311 -18.53 -12.99 -2.57
N LYS A 312 -18.43 -14.29 -2.26
CA LYS A 312 -19.30 -15.01 -1.33
C LYS A 312 -18.80 -15.02 0.11
N ILE A 313 -17.55 -14.55 0.36
CA ILE A 313 -16.97 -14.41 1.71
C ILE A 313 -17.92 -13.58 2.56
N ARG A 314 -18.24 -14.07 3.76
CA ARG A 314 -19.19 -13.43 4.66
C ARG A 314 -18.65 -12.14 5.22
N VAL A 315 -19.50 -11.14 5.27
CA VAL A 315 -19.24 -9.85 5.96
C VAL A 315 -20.37 -9.64 6.96
N ASP A 316 -20.04 -9.63 8.24
CA ASP A 316 -21.01 -9.39 9.30
C ASP A 316 -21.54 -7.95 9.26
N GLU A 317 -22.77 -7.74 9.71
CA GLU A 317 -23.38 -6.41 9.76
C GLU A 317 -22.58 -5.41 10.61
N LYS A 318 -21.96 -5.89 11.68
CA LYS A 318 -21.08 -5.05 12.50
C LYS A 318 -19.86 -4.57 11.73
N LEU A 319 -19.31 -5.42 10.85
CA LEU A 319 -18.19 -5.05 10.00
C LEU A 319 -18.61 -4.06 8.92
N ILE A 320 -19.81 -4.20 8.36
CA ILE A 320 -20.39 -3.21 7.44
C ILE A 320 -20.53 -1.85 8.13
N ASN A 321 -21.00 -1.84 9.36
CA ASN A 321 -21.14 -0.63 10.17
C ASN A 321 -19.75 -0.01 10.47
N TYR A 322 -18.74 -0.82 10.78
CA TYR A 322 -17.37 -0.37 10.99
C TYR A 322 -16.78 0.29 9.72
N ILE A 323 -16.94 -0.34 8.56
CA ILE A 323 -16.53 0.24 7.28
C ILE A 323 -17.26 1.58 7.02
N ASN A 324 -18.55 1.62 7.27
CA ASN A 324 -19.35 2.84 7.09
C ASN A 324 -18.90 3.96 8.03
N GLU A 325 -18.59 3.62 9.28
CA GLU A 325 -18.08 4.59 10.27
C GLU A 325 -16.73 5.18 9.85
N ILE A 326 -15.77 4.34 9.40
CA ILE A 326 -14.50 4.80 8.85
C ILE A 326 -14.75 5.81 7.71
N VAL A 327 -15.56 5.43 6.71
CA VAL A 327 -15.82 6.29 5.55
C VAL A 327 -16.53 7.58 5.93
N ARG A 328 -17.52 7.55 6.81
CA ARG A 328 -18.22 8.74 7.28
C ARG A 328 -17.31 9.67 8.05
N LYS A 329 -16.47 9.10 8.93
CA LYS A 329 -15.52 9.85 9.76
C LYS A 329 -14.52 10.65 8.93
N THR A 330 -14.13 10.20 7.73
CA THR A 330 -13.29 10.98 6.82
C THR A 330 -13.90 12.32 6.43
N ARG A 331 -15.24 12.46 6.45
CA ARG A 331 -15.96 13.69 6.06
C ARG A 331 -16.06 14.71 7.20
N GLU A 332 -15.81 14.27 8.41
CA GLU A 332 -15.95 15.06 9.63
C GLU A 332 -14.62 15.20 10.37
N TRP A 333 -13.55 14.53 9.89
CA TRP A 333 -12.25 14.50 10.54
C TRP A 333 -11.53 15.84 10.39
N PRO A 334 -11.04 16.43 11.48
CA PRO A 334 -10.20 17.62 11.42
C PRO A 334 -8.95 17.36 10.56
N GLY A 335 -8.63 18.29 9.68
CA GLY A 335 -7.50 18.13 8.76
C GLY A 335 -7.87 17.61 7.37
N PHE A 336 -9.12 17.15 7.14
CA PHE A 336 -9.61 16.88 5.79
C PHE A 336 -10.59 17.98 5.33
N HIS A 337 -10.36 18.49 4.13
CA HIS A 337 -11.27 19.40 3.41
C HIS A 337 -12.36 18.59 2.66
N LEU A 338 -11.97 17.45 2.08
CA LEU A 338 -12.89 16.55 1.39
C LEU A 338 -12.70 15.13 1.92
N GLY A 339 -13.80 14.48 2.30
CA GLY A 339 -13.81 13.08 2.72
C GLY A 339 -14.22 12.12 1.62
N ALA A 340 -14.05 10.82 1.87
CA ALA A 340 -14.24 9.74 0.92
C ALA A 340 -15.73 9.55 0.52
N SER A 341 -15.95 9.12 -0.72
CA SER A 341 -17.26 8.77 -1.29
C SER A 341 -17.73 7.39 -0.79
N PRO A 342 -19.02 7.02 -0.98
CA PRO A 342 -19.51 5.67 -0.70
C PRO A 342 -18.77 4.56 -1.48
N ARG A 343 -18.11 4.88 -2.62
CA ARG A 343 -17.29 3.94 -3.37
C ARG A 343 -16.12 3.41 -2.55
N ALA A 344 -15.59 4.23 -1.64
CA ALA A 344 -14.55 3.79 -0.71
C ALA A 344 -15.03 2.63 0.18
N GLY A 345 -16.25 2.71 0.72
CA GLY A 345 -16.83 1.62 1.53
C GLY A 345 -17.03 0.33 0.73
N ILE A 346 -17.43 0.44 -0.54
CA ILE A 346 -17.55 -0.72 -1.43
C ILE A 346 -16.17 -1.32 -1.69
N ALA A 347 -15.14 -0.50 -1.96
CA ALA A 347 -13.78 -0.97 -2.17
C ALA A 347 -13.19 -1.64 -0.92
N LEU A 348 -13.41 -1.06 0.28
CA LEU A 348 -13.02 -1.66 1.56
C LEU A 348 -13.69 -3.02 1.76
N MET A 349 -14.99 -3.12 1.54
CA MET A 349 -15.70 -4.38 1.71
C MET A 349 -15.22 -5.47 0.73
N GLN A 350 -15.04 -5.13 -0.55
CA GLN A 350 -14.56 -6.08 -1.56
C GLN A 350 -13.12 -6.51 -1.31
N GLY A 351 -12.25 -5.56 -0.97
CA GLY A 351 -10.87 -5.85 -0.65
C GLY A 351 -10.72 -6.70 0.61
N ALA A 352 -11.47 -6.41 1.68
CA ALA A 352 -11.48 -7.21 2.90
C ALA A 352 -11.93 -8.65 2.67
N ARG A 353 -12.95 -8.88 1.82
CA ARG A 353 -13.35 -10.23 1.39
C ARG A 353 -12.19 -10.97 0.71
N THR A 354 -11.55 -10.33 -0.24
CA THR A 354 -10.45 -10.95 -0.99
C THR A 354 -9.25 -11.22 -0.09
N LEU A 355 -8.92 -10.29 0.81
CA LEU A 355 -7.82 -10.47 1.76
C LEU A 355 -8.12 -11.61 2.76
N ALA A 356 -9.35 -11.70 3.28
CA ALA A 356 -9.79 -12.81 4.12
C ALA A 356 -9.63 -14.16 3.39
N ALA A 357 -9.98 -14.24 2.10
CA ALA A 357 -9.80 -15.44 1.29
C ALA A 357 -8.33 -15.80 1.10
N PHE A 358 -7.44 -14.81 0.94
CA PHE A 358 -5.99 -15.03 0.87
C PHE A 358 -5.42 -15.59 2.17
N TYR A 359 -6.00 -15.21 3.31
CA TYR A 359 -5.68 -15.79 4.63
C TYR A 359 -6.36 -17.15 4.87
N GLY A 360 -7.16 -17.66 3.94
CA GLY A 360 -7.85 -18.95 4.03
C GLY A 360 -9.10 -18.93 4.92
N ARG A 361 -9.72 -17.75 5.11
CA ARG A 361 -10.95 -17.58 5.90
C ARG A 361 -12.17 -17.43 4.98
N ASP A 362 -13.34 -17.88 5.46
CA ASP A 362 -14.64 -17.72 4.80
C ASP A 362 -15.45 -16.52 5.32
N TYR A 363 -14.83 -15.69 6.15
CA TYR A 363 -15.37 -14.43 6.69
C TYR A 363 -14.29 -13.36 6.81
N ALA A 364 -14.68 -12.12 6.63
CA ALA A 364 -13.82 -10.96 6.81
C ALA A 364 -13.84 -10.47 8.26
N VAL A 365 -12.71 -9.92 8.72
CA VAL A 365 -12.50 -9.38 10.06
C VAL A 365 -12.08 -7.91 10.00
N PRO A 366 -12.17 -7.15 11.12
CA PRO A 366 -11.77 -5.74 11.15
C PRO A 366 -10.32 -5.50 10.70
N ASP A 367 -9.40 -6.42 10.99
CA ASP A 367 -8.00 -6.31 10.56
C ASP A 367 -7.84 -6.31 9.04
N ASP A 368 -8.66 -7.08 8.31
CA ASP A 368 -8.66 -7.03 6.85
C ASP A 368 -9.04 -5.66 6.32
N VAL A 369 -10.01 -5.01 6.96
CA VAL A 369 -10.44 -3.65 6.61
C VAL A 369 -9.33 -2.65 6.93
N ALA A 370 -8.70 -2.77 8.10
CA ALA A 370 -7.64 -1.86 8.53
C ALA A 370 -6.43 -1.91 7.58
N GLN A 371 -5.97 -3.10 7.19
CA GLN A 371 -4.82 -3.29 6.31
C GLN A 371 -4.99 -2.64 4.93
N ILE A 372 -6.21 -2.64 4.38
CA ILE A 372 -6.49 -2.04 3.06
C ILE A 372 -7.01 -0.61 3.15
N SER A 373 -7.20 -0.05 4.35
CA SER A 373 -7.80 1.27 4.52
C SER A 373 -6.94 2.38 3.94
N LEU A 374 -5.63 2.41 4.21
CA LEU A 374 -4.73 3.43 3.64
C LEU A 374 -4.72 3.40 2.11
N PRO A 375 -4.44 2.25 1.44
CA PRO A 375 -4.49 2.19 -0.02
C PRO A 375 -5.84 2.60 -0.61
N THR A 376 -6.94 2.33 0.10
CA THR A 376 -8.30 2.67 -0.36
C THR A 376 -8.60 4.16 -0.20
N LEU A 377 -8.16 4.79 0.88
CA LEU A 377 -8.65 6.12 1.29
C LEU A 377 -7.73 7.26 0.84
N ARG A 378 -6.39 7.04 0.73
CA ARG A 378 -5.40 8.10 0.53
C ARG A 378 -5.59 8.94 -0.74
N HIS A 379 -6.26 8.41 -1.76
CA HIS A 379 -6.57 9.13 -3.00
C HIS A 379 -8.02 9.62 -3.07
N ARG A 380 -8.78 9.47 -1.98
CA ARG A 380 -10.21 9.83 -1.87
C ARG A 380 -10.47 10.92 -0.83
N VAL A 381 -9.43 11.38 -0.17
CA VAL A 381 -9.48 12.49 0.79
C VAL A 381 -8.56 13.61 0.34
N ILE A 382 -8.89 14.84 0.69
CA ILE A 382 -8.08 16.03 0.43
C ILE A 382 -7.79 16.68 1.78
N LEU A 383 -6.53 17.03 2.03
CA LEU A 383 -6.12 17.74 3.23
C LEU A 383 -6.76 19.14 3.30
N SER A 384 -6.95 19.63 4.50
CA SER A 384 -7.24 21.06 4.70
C SER A 384 -5.99 21.90 4.47
N ALA A 385 -6.16 23.18 4.15
CA ALA A 385 -5.03 24.08 3.94
C ALA A 385 -4.14 24.20 5.20
N GLU A 386 -4.73 24.10 6.38
CA GLU A 386 -4.01 24.11 7.66
C GLU A 386 -3.10 22.88 7.79
N ALA A 387 -3.63 21.67 7.52
CA ALA A 387 -2.87 20.42 7.59
C ALA A 387 -1.72 20.39 6.56
N GLU A 388 -1.95 20.91 5.34
CA GLU A 388 -0.90 21.04 4.33
C GLU A 388 0.24 21.98 4.76
N VAL A 389 -0.10 23.13 5.37
CA VAL A 389 0.90 24.08 5.87
C VAL A 389 1.68 23.50 7.05
N GLU A 390 1.04 22.70 7.90
CA GLU A 390 1.70 22.01 9.02
C GLU A 390 2.56 20.82 8.54
N GLY A 391 2.45 20.43 7.27
CA GLY A 391 3.22 19.33 6.69
C GLY A 391 2.75 17.93 7.15
N ILE A 392 1.50 17.81 7.58
CA ILE A 392 0.93 16.54 8.02
C ILE A 392 0.64 15.66 6.81
N GLY A 393 1.06 14.40 6.86
CA GLY A 393 0.82 13.44 5.79
C GLY A 393 -0.63 12.93 5.75
N VAL A 394 -1.15 12.64 4.55
CA VAL A 394 -2.49 12.03 4.40
C VAL A 394 -2.59 10.71 5.16
N ASP A 395 -1.57 9.86 5.04
CA ASP A 395 -1.55 8.53 5.68
C ASP A 395 -1.48 8.62 7.20
N ASP A 396 -0.84 9.66 7.76
CA ASP A 396 -0.78 9.90 9.20
C ASP A 396 -2.18 10.22 9.75
N LEU A 397 -2.88 11.17 9.12
CA LEU A 397 -4.25 11.54 9.52
C LEU A 397 -5.23 10.37 9.35
N LEU A 398 -5.09 9.58 8.27
CA LEU A 398 -5.91 8.40 8.06
C LEU A 398 -5.64 7.33 9.12
N THR A 399 -4.40 7.13 9.51
CA THR A 399 -4.01 6.19 10.56
C THR A 399 -4.64 6.57 11.90
N ASP A 400 -4.56 7.85 12.26
CA ASP A 400 -5.18 8.36 13.49
C ASP A 400 -6.71 8.22 13.44
N LEU A 401 -7.32 8.51 12.29
CA LEU A 401 -8.75 8.33 12.10
C LEU A 401 -9.15 6.87 12.29
N ILE A 402 -8.47 5.92 11.62
CA ILE A 402 -8.78 4.49 11.69
C ILE A 402 -8.67 3.99 13.14
N ARG A 403 -7.60 4.35 13.84
CA ARG A 403 -7.40 4.01 15.27
C ARG A 403 -8.47 4.57 16.17
N SER A 404 -9.11 5.68 15.81
CA SER A 404 -10.16 6.33 16.60
C SER A 404 -11.53 5.72 16.43
N VAL A 405 -11.71 4.78 15.48
CA VAL A 405 -12.99 4.06 15.27
C VAL A 405 -13.01 2.81 16.12
N GLU A 406 -14.08 2.60 16.87
CA GLU A 406 -14.24 1.42 17.72
C GLU A 406 -14.28 0.15 16.88
N VAL A 407 -13.41 -0.80 17.23
CA VAL A 407 -13.32 -2.09 16.55
C VAL A 407 -14.43 -3.02 17.02
N PRO A 408 -15.30 -3.53 16.15
CA PRO A 408 -16.38 -4.40 16.55
C PRO A 408 -15.85 -5.77 17.02
N ARG A 409 -16.40 -6.28 18.09
CA ARG A 409 -16.24 -7.68 18.50
C ARG A 409 -17.21 -8.53 17.66
N LEU A 410 -16.63 -9.33 16.73
CA LEU A 410 -17.39 -10.23 15.85
C LEU A 410 -17.70 -11.54 16.55
#